data_e7dc6c912bca497ad192fc9a80b34392
#
_entry.id   e7dc6c912bca497ad192fc9a80b34392
#
_cell.length_a   1.000
_cell.length_b   1.000
_cell.length_c   1.000
_cell.angle_alpha   90.00
_cell.angle_beta   90.00
_cell.angle_gamma   90.00
#
_symmetry.space_group_name_H-M   'P 1'
#
loop_
_entity.id
_entity.type
_entity.pdbx_description
1 polymer ?
#
loop_
_entity_poly.entity_id
_entity_poly.type
_entity_poly.pdbx_seq_one_letter_code
_entity_poly.pdbx_strand_id
1 'polypeptide(L)'
;MPVISVFGIPVDFILFALTLLGVALFHHHTLRVALTGLAAIVAYKLAFTAFPTGPGIAGLAAHMQHEAVILSNLFLLLMGFALLSRHFEESKLPDIVPAYLPDDWKGGFALLVIVFVLSSFLDNIAAALIGGVMAREVFKGKVHIGYLAAIVAASNAGGSGSVVGDTTTTMMWIAGVSPLVVVEAYVAAAVALVICGIPAAMQQHKYSPIMKDAPAGIKVDWTRVAIVFGILIIAILSNVIANVSFPWILDKLPIIGLAVWAVLLATAALRRPDWSVMPETFKGTIFLLALVTCASLMPVERLPVASWQTALGLGFVSAVFDNIPLTALALKQGGYDWGFLAFAVGFGGSMIWFGSSAGVALATMYPEARSVGLWLRHGWHIAVAYVIGFFVMLAVIGWRPDAPL
;
A
#
# COMPACT_ATOMS: atom_id res chain seq x y z
N MET A 1 -11.96 -27.51 18.02
CA MET A 1 -12.27 -28.49 16.96
C MET A 1 -10.99 -28.83 16.22
N PRO A 2 -10.78 -30.05 15.69
CA PRO A 2 -9.57 -30.36 14.93
C PRO A 2 -9.50 -29.50 13.66
N VAL A 3 -8.31 -28.96 13.39
CA VAL A 3 -8.06 -28.24 12.13
C VAL A 3 -8.01 -29.26 11.00
N ILE A 4 -8.93 -29.18 10.05
CA ILE A 4 -8.93 -30.04 8.86
C ILE A 4 -7.80 -29.57 7.95
N SER A 5 -6.91 -30.49 7.57
CA SER A 5 -5.78 -30.19 6.69
C SER A 5 -5.74 -31.13 5.49
N VAL A 6 -5.34 -30.60 4.33
CA VAL A 6 -5.10 -31.35 3.09
C VAL A 6 -3.61 -31.25 2.80
N PHE A 7 -2.92 -32.36 2.68
CA PHE A 7 -1.46 -32.43 2.54
C PHE A 7 -0.68 -31.67 3.63
N GLY A 8 -1.22 -31.62 4.87
CA GLY A 8 -0.61 -30.89 5.98
C GLY A 8 -0.88 -29.37 6.01
N ILE A 9 -1.56 -28.83 5.00
CA ILE A 9 -1.95 -27.42 4.93
C ILE A 9 -3.39 -27.27 5.43
N PRO A 10 -3.66 -26.39 6.43
CA PRO A 10 -5.03 -26.10 6.85
C PRO A 10 -5.91 -25.62 5.69
N VAL A 11 -7.15 -26.12 5.61
CA VAL A 11 -8.10 -25.75 4.56
C VAL A 11 -8.39 -24.24 4.56
N ASP A 12 -8.34 -23.58 5.71
CA ASP A 12 -8.43 -22.13 5.83
C ASP A 12 -7.43 -21.40 4.91
N PHE A 13 -6.14 -21.81 4.94
CA PHE A 13 -5.10 -21.23 4.08
C PHE A 13 -5.30 -21.56 2.60
N ILE A 14 -5.84 -22.74 2.29
CA ILE A 14 -6.15 -23.10 0.90
C ILE A 14 -7.25 -22.19 0.36
N LEU A 15 -8.32 -21.98 1.13
CA LEU A 15 -9.41 -21.06 0.75
C LEU A 15 -8.93 -19.63 0.63
N PHE A 16 -8.07 -19.20 1.56
CA PHE A 16 -7.47 -17.86 1.51
C PHE A 16 -6.57 -17.70 0.28
N ALA A 17 -5.67 -18.64 0.00
CA ALA A 17 -4.81 -18.62 -1.18
C ALA A 17 -5.61 -18.64 -2.48
N LEU A 18 -6.70 -19.43 -2.56
CA LEU A 18 -7.62 -19.44 -3.71
C LEU A 18 -8.33 -18.11 -3.87
N THR A 19 -8.69 -17.43 -2.76
CA THR A 19 -9.28 -16.09 -2.81
C THR A 19 -8.28 -15.08 -3.38
N LEU A 20 -7.03 -15.08 -2.89
CA LEU A 20 -5.98 -14.19 -3.39
C LEU A 20 -5.65 -14.48 -4.86
N LEU A 21 -5.54 -15.75 -5.24
CA LEU A 21 -5.33 -16.16 -6.63
C LEU A 21 -6.51 -15.72 -7.51
N GLY A 22 -7.73 -15.86 -7.02
CA GLY A 22 -8.94 -15.39 -7.71
C GLY A 22 -8.91 -13.88 -7.93
N VAL A 23 -8.49 -13.09 -6.95
CA VAL A 23 -8.30 -11.63 -7.07
C VAL A 23 -7.27 -11.30 -8.14
N ALA A 24 -6.12 -11.99 -8.15
CA ALA A 24 -5.07 -11.81 -9.13
C ALA A 24 -5.52 -12.15 -10.57
N LEU A 25 -6.29 -13.24 -10.75
CA LEU A 25 -6.76 -13.70 -12.05
C LEU A 25 -7.97 -12.89 -12.57
N PHE A 26 -8.88 -12.50 -11.67
CA PHE A 26 -10.13 -11.81 -12.01
C PHE A 26 -10.11 -10.33 -11.59
N HIS A 27 -9.05 -9.63 -11.93
CA HIS A 27 -8.79 -8.23 -11.55
C HIS A 27 -9.90 -7.22 -11.92
N HIS A 28 -10.81 -7.54 -12.87
CA HIS A 28 -12.00 -6.73 -13.15
C HIS A 28 -13.16 -6.98 -12.17
N HIS A 29 -13.08 -8.01 -11.34
CA HIS A 29 -14.14 -8.44 -10.42
C HIS A 29 -13.63 -8.64 -8.98
N THR A 30 -12.56 -7.94 -8.61
CA THR A 30 -11.84 -8.10 -7.33
C THR A 30 -12.75 -8.05 -6.12
N LEU A 31 -13.68 -7.10 -6.05
CA LEU A 31 -14.66 -7.00 -4.96
C LEU A 31 -15.55 -8.24 -4.85
N ARG A 32 -16.08 -8.74 -5.98
CA ARG A 32 -16.94 -9.94 -5.97
C ARG A 32 -16.15 -11.17 -5.52
N VAL A 33 -14.91 -11.31 -6.00
CA VAL A 33 -14.05 -12.43 -5.64
C VAL A 33 -13.71 -12.39 -4.14
N ALA A 34 -13.33 -11.24 -3.61
CA ALA A 34 -13.00 -11.09 -2.19
C ALA A 34 -14.20 -11.39 -1.29
N LEU A 35 -15.39 -10.86 -1.61
CA LEU A 35 -16.61 -11.14 -0.86
C LEU A 35 -17.03 -12.62 -0.95
N THR A 36 -16.87 -13.26 -2.12
CA THR A 36 -17.15 -14.69 -2.27
C THR A 36 -16.16 -15.53 -1.46
N GLY A 37 -14.88 -15.18 -1.50
CA GLY A 37 -13.85 -15.83 -0.69
C GLY A 37 -14.10 -15.70 0.81
N LEU A 38 -14.44 -14.49 1.26
CA LEU A 38 -14.81 -14.24 2.66
C LEU A 38 -16.03 -15.10 3.06
N ALA A 39 -17.08 -15.11 2.24
CA ALA A 39 -18.27 -15.91 2.49
C ALA A 39 -17.94 -17.41 2.56
N ALA A 40 -17.08 -17.91 1.67
CA ALA A 40 -16.63 -19.31 1.67
C ALA A 40 -15.83 -19.65 2.94
N ILE A 41 -14.89 -18.79 3.37
CA ILE A 41 -14.11 -18.98 4.61
C ILE A 41 -15.03 -18.96 5.83
N VAL A 42 -15.96 -18.01 5.91
CA VAL A 42 -16.92 -17.92 7.02
C VAL A 42 -17.82 -19.17 7.05
N ALA A 43 -18.37 -19.58 5.92
CA ALA A 43 -19.19 -20.79 5.82
C ALA A 43 -18.43 -22.04 6.24
N TYR A 44 -17.18 -22.18 5.79
CA TYR A 44 -16.32 -23.28 6.20
C TYR A 44 -16.08 -23.28 7.72
N LYS A 45 -15.78 -22.12 8.31
CA LYS A 45 -15.58 -22.02 9.76
C LYS A 45 -16.83 -22.32 10.56
N LEU A 46 -18.00 -21.88 10.10
CA LEU A 46 -19.28 -22.17 10.74
C LEU A 46 -19.61 -23.67 10.71
N ALA A 47 -19.26 -24.37 9.61
CA ALA A 47 -19.62 -25.77 9.42
C ALA A 47 -18.61 -26.76 10.02
N PHE A 48 -17.32 -26.46 9.97
CA PHE A 48 -16.27 -27.46 10.18
C PHE A 48 -15.24 -27.11 11.26
N THR A 49 -15.04 -25.82 11.58
CA THR A 49 -14.01 -25.38 12.53
C THR A 49 -14.57 -24.36 13.53
N ALA A 50 -13.72 -23.46 14.02
CA ALA A 50 -14.15 -22.37 14.91
C ALA A 50 -13.46 -21.07 14.49
N PHE A 51 -14.05 -19.92 14.89
CA PHE A 51 -13.40 -18.63 14.82
C PHE A 51 -12.37 -18.49 15.96
N PRO A 52 -11.42 -17.54 15.86
CA PRO A 52 -10.45 -17.31 16.94
C PRO A 52 -11.09 -17.05 18.31
N THR A 53 -12.29 -16.47 18.32
CA THR A 53 -13.06 -16.11 19.52
C THR A 53 -14.08 -17.17 19.97
N GLY A 54 -14.24 -18.26 19.20
CA GLY A 54 -15.15 -19.35 19.55
C GLY A 54 -15.92 -19.95 18.37
N PRO A 55 -16.74 -20.98 18.62
CA PRO A 55 -17.47 -21.67 17.57
C PRO A 55 -18.78 -20.96 17.19
N GLY A 56 -19.25 -21.23 15.98
CA GLY A 56 -20.57 -20.85 15.48
C GLY A 56 -20.78 -19.34 15.29
N ILE A 57 -22.03 -18.93 15.20
CA ILE A 57 -22.41 -17.51 14.94
C ILE A 57 -21.95 -16.59 16.09
N ALA A 58 -21.98 -17.09 17.33
CA ALA A 58 -21.53 -16.31 18.48
C ALA A 58 -20.02 -16.00 18.39
N GLY A 59 -19.20 -17.00 17.95
CA GLY A 59 -17.77 -16.79 17.70
C GLY A 59 -17.54 -15.78 16.58
N LEU A 60 -18.30 -15.87 15.48
CA LEU A 60 -18.22 -14.89 14.40
C LEU A 60 -18.55 -13.46 14.90
N ALA A 61 -19.63 -13.32 15.65
CA ALA A 61 -20.05 -12.01 16.16
C ALA A 61 -19.00 -11.41 17.11
N ALA A 62 -18.46 -12.22 18.02
CA ALA A 62 -17.40 -11.78 18.94
C ALA A 62 -16.10 -11.40 18.18
N HIS A 63 -15.73 -12.16 17.14
CA HIS A 63 -14.59 -11.84 16.30
C HIS A 63 -14.79 -10.50 15.56
N MET A 64 -15.93 -10.31 14.91
CA MET A 64 -16.24 -9.06 14.22
C MET A 64 -16.30 -7.85 15.17
N GLN A 65 -16.80 -8.05 16.40
CA GLN A 65 -16.77 -7.00 17.42
C GLN A 65 -15.35 -6.64 17.84
N HIS A 66 -14.47 -7.62 17.96
CA HIS A 66 -13.04 -7.40 18.26
C HIS A 66 -12.33 -6.62 17.14
N GLU A 67 -12.60 -6.97 15.89
CA GLU A 67 -12.00 -6.31 14.72
C GLU A 67 -12.65 -4.96 14.37
N ALA A 68 -13.81 -4.62 14.94
CA ALA A 68 -14.65 -3.51 14.50
C ALA A 68 -13.95 -2.15 14.51
N VAL A 69 -13.11 -1.87 15.52
CA VAL A 69 -12.42 -0.58 15.64
C VAL A 69 -11.32 -0.45 14.58
N ILE A 70 -10.53 -1.52 14.38
CA ILE A 70 -9.47 -1.56 13.37
C ILE A 70 -10.06 -1.41 11.98
N LEU A 71 -11.09 -2.19 11.65
CA LEU A 71 -11.76 -2.14 10.35
C LEU A 71 -12.44 -0.79 10.11
N SER A 72 -13.05 -0.18 11.13
CA SER A 72 -13.65 1.16 11.02
C SER A 72 -12.61 2.23 10.82
N ASN A 73 -11.47 2.15 11.53
CA ASN A 73 -10.36 3.09 11.38
C ASN A 73 -9.77 3.02 9.96
N LEU A 74 -9.52 1.79 9.49
CA LEU A 74 -9.05 1.54 8.13
C LEU A 74 -10.04 2.05 7.07
N PHE A 75 -11.35 1.80 7.25
CA PHE A 75 -12.40 2.32 6.37
C PHE A 75 -12.36 3.85 6.27
N LEU A 76 -12.37 4.53 7.42
CA LEU A 76 -12.37 5.99 7.46
C LEU A 76 -11.09 6.58 6.86
N LEU A 77 -9.94 5.99 7.14
CA LEU A 77 -8.66 6.45 6.59
C LEU A 77 -8.60 6.28 5.08
N LEU A 78 -8.95 5.11 4.53
CA LEU A 78 -8.94 4.88 3.09
C LEU A 78 -9.87 5.86 2.35
N MET A 79 -11.08 6.05 2.87
CA MET A 79 -12.04 7.01 2.31
C MET A 79 -11.53 8.45 2.42
N GLY A 80 -10.95 8.82 3.56
CA GLY A 80 -10.41 10.17 3.80
C GLY A 80 -9.17 10.47 2.96
N PHE A 81 -8.25 9.51 2.82
CA PHE A 81 -7.03 9.67 2.04
C PHE A 81 -7.29 9.76 0.54
N ALA A 82 -8.34 9.11 0.02
CA ALA A 82 -8.75 9.32 -1.36
C ALA A 82 -9.17 10.77 -1.64
N LEU A 83 -9.94 11.39 -0.72
CA LEU A 83 -10.28 12.81 -0.82
C LEU A 83 -9.05 13.71 -0.67
N LEU A 84 -8.14 13.36 0.23
CA LEU A 84 -6.88 14.08 0.42
C LEU A 84 -6.00 14.03 -0.83
N SER A 85 -5.85 12.86 -1.45
CA SER A 85 -5.12 12.71 -2.70
C SER A 85 -5.73 13.57 -3.81
N ARG A 86 -7.07 13.59 -3.91
CA ARG A 86 -7.78 14.43 -4.87
C ARG A 86 -7.57 15.93 -4.60
N HIS A 87 -7.56 16.37 -3.34
CA HIS A 87 -7.19 17.72 -2.96
C HIS A 87 -5.78 18.09 -3.43
N PHE A 88 -4.83 17.17 -3.31
CA PHE A 88 -3.46 17.38 -3.74
C PHE A 88 -3.35 17.50 -5.27
N GLU A 89 -4.03 16.63 -6.03
CA GLU A 89 -4.11 16.73 -7.49
C GLU A 89 -4.70 18.07 -7.93
N GLU A 90 -5.83 18.49 -7.34
CA GLU A 90 -6.50 19.74 -7.65
C GLU A 90 -5.70 20.99 -7.21
N SER A 91 -4.69 20.83 -6.36
CA SER A 91 -3.78 21.94 -6.00
C SER A 91 -2.92 22.42 -7.16
N LYS A 92 -2.79 21.60 -8.22
CA LYS A 92 -1.92 21.88 -9.39
C LYS A 92 -0.43 21.91 -9.06
N LEU A 93 -0.04 21.53 -7.84
CA LEU A 93 1.37 21.41 -7.47
C LEU A 93 2.09 20.33 -8.30
N PRO A 94 1.50 19.13 -8.56
CA PRO A 94 2.13 18.13 -9.42
C PRO A 94 2.36 18.63 -10.86
N ASP A 95 1.50 19.50 -11.38
CA ASP A 95 1.52 19.93 -12.78
C ASP A 95 2.71 20.88 -13.10
N ILE A 96 3.28 21.56 -12.08
CA ILE A 96 4.43 22.45 -12.29
C ILE A 96 5.79 21.74 -12.23
N VAL A 97 5.84 20.57 -11.58
CA VAL A 97 7.08 19.83 -11.34
C VAL A 97 7.81 19.43 -12.63
N PRO A 98 7.14 18.94 -13.69
CA PRO A 98 7.78 18.57 -14.95
C PRO A 98 8.65 19.66 -15.59
N ALA A 99 8.31 20.92 -15.40
CA ALA A 99 9.06 22.05 -15.97
C ALA A 99 10.50 22.19 -15.42
N TYR A 100 10.74 21.65 -14.23
CA TYR A 100 12.03 21.75 -13.52
C TYR A 100 12.92 20.53 -13.67
N LEU A 101 12.46 19.47 -14.37
CA LEU A 101 13.24 18.25 -14.54
C LEU A 101 14.43 18.49 -15.50
N PRO A 102 15.63 17.88 -15.29
CA PRO A 102 16.69 17.83 -16.27
C PRO A 102 16.25 17.19 -17.60
N ASP A 103 16.90 17.56 -18.72
CA ASP A 103 16.52 17.06 -20.06
C ASP A 103 17.15 15.70 -20.41
N ASP A 104 18.07 15.22 -19.58
CA ASP A 104 18.74 13.91 -19.73
C ASP A 104 18.04 12.83 -18.89
N TRP A 105 18.63 11.63 -18.82
CA TRP A 105 18.12 10.53 -18.01
C TRP A 105 17.93 10.88 -16.52
N LYS A 106 18.67 11.87 -16.01
CA LYS A 106 18.54 12.33 -14.62
C LYS A 106 17.16 12.96 -14.36
N GLY A 107 16.57 13.58 -15.37
CA GLY A 107 15.19 14.08 -15.26
C GLY A 107 14.18 12.95 -15.08
N GLY A 108 14.35 11.84 -15.82
CA GLY A 108 13.56 10.63 -15.58
C GLY A 108 13.77 10.06 -14.18
N PHE A 109 15.00 10.03 -13.68
CA PHE A 109 15.28 9.59 -12.31
C PHE A 109 14.71 10.56 -11.26
N ALA A 110 14.84 11.87 -11.48
CA ALA A 110 14.26 12.88 -10.60
C ALA A 110 12.73 12.75 -10.49
N LEU A 111 12.04 12.43 -11.58
CA LEU A 111 10.60 12.14 -11.54
C LEU A 111 10.30 10.93 -10.65
N LEU A 112 11.09 9.86 -10.70
CA LEU A 112 10.94 8.71 -9.79
C LEU A 112 11.18 9.10 -8.33
N VAL A 113 12.18 9.95 -8.05
CA VAL A 113 12.42 10.50 -6.70
C VAL A 113 11.23 11.31 -6.23
N ILE A 114 10.61 12.10 -7.10
CA ILE A 114 9.40 12.87 -6.77
C ILE A 114 8.24 11.93 -6.45
N VAL A 115 8.01 10.89 -7.25
CA VAL A 115 6.98 9.87 -6.95
C VAL A 115 7.23 9.21 -5.59
N PHE A 116 8.48 8.86 -5.29
CA PHE A 116 8.88 8.33 -3.99
C PHE A 116 8.55 9.29 -2.83
N VAL A 117 8.93 10.55 -2.97
CA VAL A 117 8.66 11.57 -1.95
C VAL A 117 7.15 11.80 -1.81
N LEU A 118 6.41 11.91 -2.92
CA LEU A 118 4.95 12.06 -2.88
C LEU A 118 4.28 10.89 -2.16
N SER A 119 4.73 9.67 -2.43
CA SER A 119 4.17 8.48 -1.78
C SER A 119 4.48 8.39 -0.29
N SER A 120 5.44 9.14 0.21
CA SER A 120 5.66 9.25 1.66
C SER A 120 4.58 10.06 2.38
N PHE A 121 3.77 10.82 1.65
CA PHE A 121 2.71 11.69 2.18
C PHE A 121 1.33 11.40 1.61
N LEU A 122 1.27 10.74 0.46
CA LEU A 122 0.04 10.33 -0.22
C LEU A 122 0.03 8.80 -0.30
N ASP A 123 -1.18 8.25 -0.45
CA ASP A 123 -1.34 6.83 -0.77
C ASP A 123 -0.53 6.44 -2.02
N ASN A 124 0.09 5.26 -2.00
CA ASN A 124 0.94 4.77 -3.07
C ASN A 124 0.21 4.67 -4.42
N ILE A 125 -1.11 4.42 -4.42
CA ILE A 125 -1.92 4.39 -5.64
C ILE A 125 -1.96 5.79 -6.27
N ALA A 126 -2.25 6.81 -5.47
CA ALA A 126 -2.31 8.19 -5.92
C ALA A 126 -0.94 8.66 -6.42
N ALA A 127 0.14 8.36 -5.69
CA ALA A 127 1.50 8.71 -6.10
C ALA A 127 1.89 8.05 -7.43
N ALA A 128 1.53 6.77 -7.64
CA ALA A 128 1.77 6.08 -8.91
C ALA A 128 0.98 6.70 -10.08
N LEU A 129 -0.30 7.06 -9.87
CA LEU A 129 -1.11 7.69 -10.89
C LEU A 129 -0.59 9.09 -11.24
N ILE A 130 -0.23 9.90 -10.26
CA ILE A 130 0.40 11.21 -10.46
C ILE A 130 1.71 11.06 -11.24
N GLY A 131 2.56 10.11 -10.85
CA GLY A 131 3.79 9.77 -11.56
C GLY A 131 3.53 9.34 -13.01
N GLY A 132 2.49 8.55 -13.22
CA GLY A 132 2.03 8.14 -14.57
C GLY A 132 1.59 9.33 -15.42
N VAL A 133 0.79 10.25 -14.86
CA VAL A 133 0.37 11.47 -15.54
C VAL A 133 1.57 12.34 -15.90
N MET A 134 2.47 12.60 -14.93
CA MET A 134 3.69 13.37 -15.18
C MET A 134 4.57 12.72 -16.26
N ALA A 135 4.75 11.39 -16.21
CA ALA A 135 5.50 10.65 -17.23
C ALA A 135 4.86 10.77 -18.62
N ARG A 136 3.52 10.67 -18.70
CA ARG A 136 2.78 10.86 -19.95
C ARG A 136 3.02 12.23 -20.57
N GLU A 137 3.08 13.24 -19.73
CA GLU A 137 3.29 14.62 -20.17
C GLU A 137 4.71 14.86 -20.66
N VAL A 138 5.72 14.53 -19.82
CA VAL A 138 7.13 14.80 -20.16
C VAL A 138 7.68 13.91 -21.27
N PHE A 139 7.15 12.69 -21.46
CA PHE A 139 7.54 11.77 -22.52
C PHE A 139 6.56 11.74 -23.71
N LYS A 140 5.59 12.68 -23.74
CA LYS A 140 4.57 12.81 -24.81
C LYS A 140 3.84 11.49 -25.12
N GLY A 141 3.46 10.78 -24.06
CA GLY A 141 2.75 9.51 -24.14
C GLY A 141 3.63 8.29 -24.46
N LYS A 142 4.92 8.47 -24.75
CA LYS A 142 5.86 7.38 -25.04
C LYS A 142 6.60 6.93 -23.79
N VAL A 143 5.92 6.15 -22.93
CA VAL A 143 6.49 5.66 -21.68
C VAL A 143 6.88 4.20 -21.82
N HIS A 144 8.15 3.89 -21.53
CA HIS A 144 8.67 2.53 -21.60
C HIS A 144 8.13 1.68 -20.45
N ILE A 145 7.79 0.41 -20.68
CA ILE A 145 7.19 -0.47 -19.68
C ILE A 145 8.09 -0.66 -18.44
N GLY A 146 9.41 -0.72 -18.60
CA GLY A 146 10.35 -0.77 -17.47
C GLY A 146 10.35 0.51 -16.63
N TYR A 147 10.01 1.66 -17.22
CA TYR A 147 9.85 2.91 -16.51
C TYR A 147 8.50 2.98 -15.77
N LEU A 148 7.42 2.43 -16.36
CA LEU A 148 6.13 2.26 -15.67
C LEU A 148 6.29 1.37 -14.43
N ALA A 149 7.05 0.28 -14.58
CA ALA A 149 7.37 -0.58 -13.45
C ALA A 149 8.17 0.15 -12.35
N ALA A 150 9.10 1.03 -12.73
CA ALA A 150 9.86 1.85 -11.79
C ALA A 150 9.00 2.94 -11.11
N ILE A 151 7.97 3.49 -11.76
CA ILE A 151 6.99 4.39 -11.11
C ILE A 151 6.26 3.65 -9.99
N VAL A 152 5.80 2.42 -10.24
CA VAL A 152 5.15 1.59 -9.20
C VAL A 152 6.14 1.25 -8.09
N ALA A 153 7.38 0.91 -8.44
CA ALA A 153 8.42 0.62 -7.46
C ALA A 153 8.77 1.84 -6.60
N ALA A 154 8.86 3.03 -7.20
CA ALA A 154 9.12 4.28 -6.50
C ALA A 154 7.96 4.66 -5.56
N SER A 155 6.71 4.48 -6.00
CA SER A 155 5.55 4.75 -5.14
C SER A 155 5.47 3.76 -3.96
N ASN A 156 5.62 2.47 -4.19
CA ASN A 156 5.62 1.47 -3.14
C ASN A 156 6.81 1.65 -2.18
N ALA A 157 8.00 2.01 -2.70
CA ALA A 157 9.18 2.31 -1.87
C ALA A 157 8.96 3.53 -0.97
N GLY A 158 8.39 4.62 -1.51
CA GLY A 158 8.08 5.83 -0.74
C GLY A 158 7.02 5.58 0.34
N GLY A 159 6.01 4.77 0.03
CA GLY A 159 4.97 4.39 0.98
C GLY A 159 5.47 3.48 2.10
N SER A 160 6.42 2.58 1.80
CA SER A 160 6.88 1.56 2.76
C SER A 160 7.56 2.12 4.02
N GLY A 161 8.13 3.32 3.96
CA GLY A 161 8.76 3.97 5.12
C GLY A 161 7.86 5.00 5.82
N SER A 162 6.60 5.16 5.40
CA SER A 162 5.67 6.14 5.96
C SER A 162 4.37 5.48 6.39
N VAL A 163 3.93 5.75 7.61
CA VAL A 163 2.67 5.22 8.15
C VAL A 163 1.40 5.77 7.48
N VAL A 164 1.53 6.76 6.62
CA VAL A 164 0.42 7.37 5.85
C VAL A 164 0.57 7.19 4.34
N GLY A 165 1.71 6.68 3.88
CA GLY A 165 2.03 6.55 2.45
C GLY A 165 1.60 5.23 1.81
N ASP A 166 1.27 4.22 2.61
CA ASP A 166 0.80 2.91 2.14
C ASP A 166 -0.25 2.36 3.11
N THR A 167 -1.25 1.69 2.59
CA THR A 167 -2.28 1.03 3.42
C THR A 167 -1.67 0.00 4.36
N THR A 168 -0.62 -0.70 3.95
CA THR A 168 0.07 -1.71 4.77
C THR A 168 0.71 -1.11 6.00
N THR A 169 1.44 0.00 5.85
CA THR A 169 2.06 0.72 6.96
C THR A 169 1.04 1.45 7.83
N THR A 170 -0.06 1.93 7.23
CA THR A 170 -1.20 2.46 7.98
C THR A 170 -1.82 1.38 8.88
N MET A 171 -1.96 0.14 8.39
CA MET A 171 -2.45 -0.99 9.19
C MET A 171 -1.49 -1.32 10.34
N MET A 172 -0.18 -1.32 10.10
CA MET A 172 0.83 -1.50 11.15
C MET A 172 0.69 -0.43 12.23
N TRP A 173 0.52 0.82 11.82
CA TRP A 173 0.35 1.94 12.74
C TRP A 173 -0.94 1.83 13.58
N ILE A 174 -2.07 1.48 12.95
CA ILE A 174 -3.35 1.23 13.65
C ILE A 174 -3.21 0.08 14.66
N ALA A 175 -2.43 -0.95 14.32
CA ALA A 175 -2.15 -2.09 15.18
C ALA A 175 -1.12 -1.80 16.29
N GLY A 176 -0.66 -0.55 16.44
CA GLY A 176 0.22 -0.13 17.53
C GLY A 176 1.72 -0.12 17.19
N VAL A 177 2.11 -0.45 15.96
CA VAL A 177 3.52 -0.36 15.55
C VAL A 177 3.98 1.10 15.55
N SER A 178 5.13 1.37 16.16
CA SER A 178 5.71 2.71 16.21
C SER A 178 6.05 3.23 14.80
N PRO A 179 5.66 4.47 14.45
CA PRO A 179 6.08 5.09 13.19
C PRO A 179 7.61 5.12 12.99
N LEU A 180 8.38 5.22 14.07
CA LEU A 180 9.85 5.25 14.00
C LEU A 180 10.44 3.93 13.48
N VAL A 181 9.81 2.80 13.83
CA VAL A 181 10.23 1.47 13.33
C VAL A 181 9.90 1.36 11.83
N VAL A 182 8.74 1.86 11.40
CA VAL A 182 8.35 1.85 9.98
C VAL A 182 9.29 2.72 9.13
N VAL A 183 9.76 3.87 9.67
CA VAL A 183 10.73 4.76 8.99
C VAL A 183 12.03 4.03 8.63
N GLU A 184 12.43 3.00 9.37
CA GLU A 184 13.64 2.21 9.07
C GLU A 184 13.58 1.56 7.67
N ALA A 185 12.38 1.28 7.15
CA ALA A 185 12.19 0.77 5.78
C ALA A 185 12.77 1.69 4.70
N TYR A 186 12.91 3.00 4.98
CA TYR A 186 13.54 3.92 4.03
C TYR A 186 15.00 3.60 3.71
N VAL A 187 15.72 2.88 4.58
CA VAL A 187 17.09 2.44 4.29
C VAL A 187 17.09 1.51 3.09
N ALA A 188 16.22 0.49 3.10
CA ALA A 188 16.09 -0.43 1.97
C ALA A 188 15.44 0.26 0.76
N ALA A 189 14.40 1.07 1.00
CA ALA A 189 13.63 1.73 -0.05
C ALA A 189 14.47 2.73 -0.86
N ALA A 190 15.32 3.53 -0.21
CA ALA A 190 16.22 4.45 -0.89
C ALA A 190 17.27 3.71 -1.74
N VAL A 191 17.86 2.64 -1.22
CA VAL A 191 18.79 1.79 -1.97
C VAL A 191 18.07 1.17 -3.17
N ALA A 192 16.88 0.63 -2.98
CA ALA A 192 16.10 0.02 -4.03
C ALA A 192 15.71 1.04 -5.12
N LEU A 193 15.31 2.25 -4.75
CA LEU A 193 15.02 3.33 -5.69
C LEU A 193 16.21 3.66 -6.59
N VAL A 194 17.42 3.74 -6.03
CA VAL A 194 18.64 4.00 -6.81
C VAL A 194 18.92 2.84 -7.79
N ILE A 195 18.87 1.59 -7.30
CA ILE A 195 19.19 0.40 -8.09
C ILE A 195 18.19 0.18 -9.23
N CYS A 196 16.88 0.36 -9.00
CA CYS A 196 15.89 0.18 -10.05
C CYS A 196 15.65 1.45 -10.87
N GLY A 197 15.70 2.61 -10.24
CA GLY A 197 15.33 3.88 -10.87
C GLY A 197 16.34 4.36 -11.90
N ILE A 198 17.64 4.23 -11.65
CA ILE A 198 18.68 4.64 -12.62
C ILE A 198 18.60 3.83 -13.92
N PRO A 199 18.60 2.49 -13.92
CA PRO A 199 18.41 1.72 -15.15
C PRO A 199 17.10 2.03 -15.87
N ALA A 200 16.01 2.19 -15.13
CA ALA A 200 14.71 2.53 -15.71
C ALA A 200 14.71 3.90 -16.40
N ALA A 201 15.30 4.90 -15.74
CA ALA A 201 15.43 6.25 -16.31
C ALA A 201 16.31 6.27 -17.57
N MET A 202 17.40 5.49 -17.57
CA MET A 202 18.27 5.32 -18.76
C MET A 202 17.53 4.58 -19.89
N GLN A 203 16.76 3.54 -19.58
CA GLN A 203 15.92 2.84 -20.58
C GLN A 203 14.88 3.81 -21.17
N GLN A 204 14.22 4.60 -20.34
CA GLN A 204 13.23 5.59 -20.78
C GLN A 204 13.88 6.66 -21.67
N HIS A 205 15.00 7.21 -21.26
CA HIS A 205 15.71 8.24 -22.04
C HIS A 205 16.12 7.71 -23.43
N LYS A 206 16.53 6.45 -23.52
CA LYS A 206 16.87 5.78 -24.77
C LYS A 206 15.65 5.51 -25.65
N TYR A 207 14.50 5.23 -25.04
CA TYR A 207 13.24 4.96 -25.71
C TYR A 207 12.56 6.24 -26.18
N SER A 208 12.45 7.23 -25.31
CA SER A 208 11.93 8.57 -25.59
C SER A 208 12.51 9.53 -24.54
N PRO A 209 13.31 10.53 -24.94
CA PRO A 209 13.83 11.54 -24.05
C PRO A 209 12.72 12.48 -23.54
N ILE A 210 13.02 13.24 -22.50
CA ILE A 210 12.11 14.29 -21.98
C ILE A 210 11.91 15.37 -23.05
N MET A 211 10.66 15.74 -23.26
CA MET A 211 10.26 16.85 -24.12
C MET A 211 9.43 17.84 -23.29
N LYS A 212 10.03 18.98 -22.97
CA LYS A 212 9.37 20.02 -22.18
C LYS A 212 8.58 20.96 -23.07
N ASP A 213 7.35 21.25 -22.68
CA ASP A 213 6.64 22.43 -23.17
C ASP A 213 6.97 23.62 -22.26
N ALA A 214 6.87 24.84 -22.80
CA ALA A 214 6.99 26.03 -21.98
C ALA A 214 5.94 25.98 -20.86
N PRO A 215 6.29 26.31 -19.59
CA PRO A 215 5.35 26.28 -18.49
C PRO A 215 4.18 27.22 -18.80
N ALA A 216 3.03 26.68 -19.10
CA ALA A 216 1.78 27.40 -19.20
C ALA A 216 1.47 27.94 -17.82
N GLY A 217 1.30 29.24 -17.62
CA GLY A 217 1.12 29.95 -16.35
C GLY A 217 0.18 29.31 -15.31
N ILE A 218 0.49 28.07 -14.92
CA ILE A 218 -0.26 27.25 -13.95
C ILE A 218 -0.11 27.91 -12.58
N LYS A 219 -1.23 28.22 -11.95
CA LYS A 219 -1.27 28.75 -10.59
C LYS A 219 -1.55 27.63 -9.60
N VAL A 220 -0.63 27.42 -8.67
CA VAL A 220 -0.78 26.46 -7.58
C VAL A 220 -1.78 26.98 -6.54
N ASP A 221 -2.75 26.14 -6.14
CA ASP A 221 -3.64 26.43 -5.00
C ASP A 221 -2.98 26.02 -3.69
N TRP A 222 -2.19 26.93 -3.12
CA TRP A 222 -1.49 26.71 -1.84
C TRP A 222 -2.43 26.44 -0.66
N THR A 223 -3.69 26.88 -0.75
CA THR A 223 -4.68 26.55 0.29
C THR A 223 -4.99 25.07 0.31
N ARG A 224 -5.15 24.42 -0.86
CA ARG A 224 -5.33 22.97 -0.94
C ARG A 224 -4.10 22.22 -0.43
N VAL A 225 -2.89 22.68 -0.79
CA VAL A 225 -1.63 22.10 -0.27
C VAL A 225 -1.59 22.18 1.26
N ALA A 226 -1.92 23.33 1.84
CA ALA A 226 -1.95 23.51 3.30
C ALA A 226 -3.00 22.61 3.98
N ILE A 227 -4.18 22.40 3.36
CA ILE A 227 -5.20 21.48 3.85
C ILE A 227 -4.66 20.05 3.89
N VAL A 228 -4.02 19.59 2.81
CA VAL A 228 -3.42 18.24 2.73
C VAL A 228 -2.42 18.01 3.85
N PHE A 229 -1.42 18.89 3.98
CA PHE A 229 -0.42 18.75 5.05
C PHE A 229 -1.03 18.91 6.45
N GLY A 230 -2.02 19.79 6.62
CA GLY A 230 -2.74 19.96 7.88
C GLY A 230 -3.46 18.67 8.31
N ILE A 231 -4.14 17.98 7.38
CA ILE A 231 -4.80 16.69 7.65
C ILE A 231 -3.79 15.63 8.07
N LEU A 232 -2.65 15.52 7.35
CA LEU A 232 -1.61 14.54 7.68
C LEU A 232 -1.01 14.79 9.07
N ILE A 233 -0.68 16.05 9.38
CA ILE A 233 -0.14 16.43 10.70
C ILE A 233 -1.14 16.09 11.81
N ILE A 234 -2.42 16.39 11.62
CA ILE A 234 -3.46 16.11 12.63
C ILE A 234 -3.68 14.60 12.77
N ALA A 235 -3.65 13.83 11.70
CA ALA A 235 -3.72 12.37 11.78
C ALA A 235 -2.57 11.80 12.65
N ILE A 236 -1.34 12.24 12.39
CA ILE A 236 -0.16 11.81 13.16
C ILE A 236 -0.29 12.25 14.64
N LEU A 237 -0.60 13.53 14.89
CA LEU A 237 -0.75 14.05 16.24
C LEU A 237 -1.85 13.35 17.03
N SER A 238 -3.00 13.09 16.39
CA SER A 238 -4.14 12.39 17.01
C SER A 238 -3.75 11.00 17.46
N ASN A 239 -2.99 10.26 16.64
CA ASN A 239 -2.50 8.94 17.01
C ASN A 239 -1.49 9.04 18.17
N VAL A 240 -0.49 9.91 18.08
CA VAL A 240 0.52 10.06 19.12
C VAL A 240 -0.13 10.44 20.46
N ILE A 241 -1.05 11.40 20.45
CA ILE A 241 -1.77 11.82 21.67
C ILE A 241 -2.63 10.67 22.22
N ALA A 242 -3.35 9.95 21.36
CA ALA A 242 -4.17 8.84 21.78
C ALA A 242 -3.32 7.71 22.41
N ASN A 243 -2.20 7.34 21.77
CA ASN A 243 -1.31 6.29 22.29
C ASN A 243 -0.64 6.68 23.62
N VAL A 244 -0.20 7.93 23.75
CA VAL A 244 0.54 8.37 24.96
C VAL A 244 -0.40 8.71 26.12
N SER A 245 -1.51 9.41 25.85
CA SER A 245 -2.34 9.99 26.92
C SER A 245 -3.63 9.22 27.16
N PHE A 246 -4.16 8.51 26.14
CA PHE A 246 -5.48 7.88 26.19
C PHE A 246 -5.49 6.48 25.52
N PRO A 247 -4.56 5.55 25.83
CA PRO A 247 -4.45 4.26 25.14
C PRO A 247 -5.77 3.45 25.16
N TRP A 248 -6.55 3.56 26.24
CA TRP A 248 -7.84 2.89 26.40
C TRP A 248 -8.93 3.29 25.37
N ILE A 249 -8.73 4.41 24.66
CA ILE A 249 -9.70 4.90 23.67
C ILE A 249 -9.45 4.26 22.31
N LEU A 250 -8.23 3.81 22.03
CA LEU A 250 -7.85 3.17 20.77
C LEU A 250 -8.59 1.86 20.53
N ASP A 251 -8.91 1.13 21.61
CA ASP A 251 -9.69 -0.12 21.52
C ASP A 251 -11.20 0.12 21.36
N LYS A 252 -11.65 1.36 21.51
CA LYS A 252 -13.09 1.71 21.50
C LYS A 252 -13.51 2.55 20.32
N LEU A 253 -12.65 3.43 19.82
CA LEU A 253 -12.97 4.39 18.78
C LEU A 253 -11.90 4.47 17.69
N PRO A 254 -12.29 4.62 16.43
CA PRO A 254 -11.38 4.79 15.29
C PRO A 254 -10.84 6.23 15.24
N ILE A 255 -10.05 6.62 16.23
CA ILE A 255 -9.62 8.01 16.49
C ILE A 255 -8.92 8.64 15.31
N ILE A 256 -8.02 7.92 14.63
CA ILE A 256 -7.22 8.49 13.53
C ILE A 256 -8.16 8.83 12.35
N GLY A 257 -9.02 7.88 11.98
CA GLY A 257 -9.99 8.07 10.92
C GLY A 257 -10.95 9.23 11.23
N LEU A 258 -11.47 9.29 12.46
CA LEU A 258 -12.36 10.37 12.91
C LEU A 258 -11.65 11.74 12.86
N ALA A 259 -10.38 11.82 13.26
CA ALA A 259 -9.59 13.05 13.20
C ALA A 259 -9.41 13.53 11.74
N VAL A 260 -9.06 12.63 10.81
CA VAL A 260 -8.95 12.95 9.38
C VAL A 260 -10.27 13.51 8.85
N TRP A 261 -11.38 12.85 9.13
CA TRP A 261 -12.70 13.30 8.69
C TRP A 261 -13.13 14.62 9.32
N ALA A 262 -12.84 14.83 10.61
CA ALA A 262 -13.15 16.09 11.27
C ALA A 262 -12.45 17.28 10.58
N VAL A 263 -11.17 17.13 10.22
CA VAL A 263 -10.42 18.20 9.53
C VAL A 263 -10.90 18.36 8.09
N LEU A 264 -11.15 17.27 7.37
CA LEU A 264 -11.70 17.29 6.01
C LEU A 264 -13.02 18.09 5.96
N LEU A 265 -13.93 17.80 6.88
CA LEU A 265 -15.22 18.49 6.93
C LEU A 265 -15.07 19.95 7.40
N ALA A 266 -14.22 20.24 8.37
CA ALA A 266 -13.97 21.59 8.83
C ALA A 266 -13.35 22.47 7.73
N THR A 267 -12.48 21.92 6.91
CA THR A 267 -11.81 22.64 5.81
C THR A 267 -12.64 22.67 4.51
N ALA A 268 -13.75 21.93 4.43
CA ALA A 268 -14.63 21.90 3.26
C ALA A 268 -15.23 23.28 2.89
N ALA A 269 -15.38 24.17 3.88
CA ALA A 269 -15.80 25.55 3.65
C ALA A 269 -14.72 26.40 2.94
N LEU A 270 -13.44 26.10 3.13
CA LEU A 270 -12.32 26.78 2.49
C LEU A 270 -12.10 26.29 1.06
N ARG A 271 -12.08 24.96 0.91
CA ARG A 271 -11.95 24.27 -0.39
C ARG A 271 -12.82 23.02 -0.37
N ARG A 272 -13.85 23.01 -1.17
CA ARG A 272 -14.77 21.88 -1.27
C ARG A 272 -14.05 20.63 -1.76
N PRO A 273 -14.16 19.48 -1.05
CA PRO A 273 -13.68 18.19 -1.52
C PRO A 273 -14.43 17.72 -2.78
N ASP A 274 -13.75 17.00 -3.65
CA ASP A 274 -14.39 16.36 -4.79
C ASP A 274 -15.04 15.02 -4.36
N TRP A 275 -16.31 15.10 -4.01
CA TRP A 275 -17.09 13.93 -3.55
C TRP A 275 -17.34 12.89 -4.65
N SER A 276 -17.03 13.18 -5.90
CA SER A 276 -17.26 12.27 -7.02
C SER A 276 -16.37 11.01 -6.96
N VAL A 277 -15.26 11.07 -6.23
CA VAL A 277 -14.36 9.92 -6.04
C VAL A 277 -14.93 8.87 -5.07
N MET A 278 -15.88 9.24 -4.21
CA MET A 278 -16.36 8.41 -3.10
C MET A 278 -16.96 7.07 -3.53
N PRO A 279 -17.81 6.97 -4.59
CA PRO A 279 -18.44 5.68 -4.95
C PRO A 279 -17.43 4.62 -5.38
N GLU A 280 -16.37 5.01 -6.07
CA GLU A 280 -15.31 4.11 -6.50
C GLU A 280 -14.40 3.72 -5.34
N THR A 281 -13.97 4.72 -4.56
CA THR A 281 -13.21 4.49 -3.32
C THR A 281 -13.93 3.56 -2.37
N PHE A 282 -15.25 3.72 -2.18
CA PHE A 282 -16.05 2.85 -1.33
C PHE A 282 -15.94 1.38 -1.78
N LYS A 283 -16.08 1.10 -3.09
CA LYS A 283 -15.95 -0.27 -3.62
C LYS A 283 -14.56 -0.84 -3.35
N GLY A 284 -13.53 -0.04 -3.59
CA GLY A 284 -12.13 -0.43 -3.30
C GLY A 284 -11.91 -0.68 -1.81
N THR A 285 -12.43 0.18 -0.96
CA THR A 285 -12.32 0.03 0.50
C THR A 285 -13.02 -1.24 1.00
N ILE A 286 -14.25 -1.54 0.55
CA ILE A 286 -14.95 -2.78 0.92
C ILE A 286 -14.19 -4.01 0.43
N PHE A 287 -13.60 -3.95 -0.77
CA PHE A 287 -12.74 -5.01 -1.28
C PHE A 287 -11.57 -5.28 -0.31
N LEU A 288 -10.85 -4.22 0.11
CA LEU A 288 -9.70 -4.34 1.01
C LEU A 288 -10.12 -4.85 2.40
N LEU A 289 -11.21 -4.32 2.96
CA LEU A 289 -11.75 -4.78 4.25
C LEU A 289 -12.15 -6.26 4.21
N ALA A 290 -12.71 -6.74 3.10
CA ALA A 290 -13.03 -8.16 2.94
C ALA A 290 -11.75 -9.03 2.98
N LEU A 291 -10.66 -8.62 2.33
CA LEU A 291 -9.38 -9.34 2.37
C LEU A 291 -8.72 -9.29 3.76
N VAL A 292 -8.76 -8.14 4.43
CA VAL A 292 -8.26 -8.00 5.81
C VAL A 292 -9.03 -8.92 6.76
N THR A 293 -10.37 -8.98 6.61
CA THR A 293 -11.20 -9.89 7.39
C THR A 293 -10.89 -11.36 7.08
N CYS A 294 -10.66 -11.73 5.80
CA CYS A 294 -10.20 -13.09 5.48
C CYS A 294 -8.89 -13.43 6.22
N ALA A 295 -7.92 -12.51 6.21
CA ALA A 295 -6.63 -12.70 6.88
C ALA A 295 -6.79 -12.83 8.41
N SER A 296 -7.65 -12.01 9.04
CA SER A 296 -7.89 -12.07 10.49
C SER A 296 -8.54 -13.38 10.95
N LEU A 297 -9.16 -14.13 10.03
CA LEU A 297 -9.74 -15.45 10.30
C LEU A 297 -8.72 -16.60 10.21
N MET A 298 -7.48 -16.37 9.75
CA MET A 298 -6.50 -17.44 9.53
C MET A 298 -5.89 -17.98 10.83
N PRO A 299 -5.56 -19.28 10.91
CA PRO A 299 -4.88 -19.89 12.05
C PRO A 299 -3.36 -19.63 11.97
N VAL A 300 -2.94 -18.41 12.32
CA VAL A 300 -1.56 -17.94 12.14
C VAL A 300 -0.50 -18.72 12.94
N GLU A 301 -0.90 -19.44 13.97
CA GLU A 301 -0.05 -20.33 14.78
C GLU A 301 0.55 -21.50 13.95
N ARG A 302 0.04 -21.72 12.75
CA ARG A 302 0.51 -22.72 11.79
C ARG A 302 1.48 -22.18 10.74
N LEU A 303 1.70 -20.87 10.71
CA LEU A 303 2.66 -20.26 9.81
C LEU A 303 4.10 -20.52 10.28
N PRO A 304 5.08 -20.50 9.36
CA PRO A 304 6.48 -20.50 9.71
C PRO A 304 6.79 -19.35 10.67
N VAL A 305 7.69 -19.60 11.63
CA VAL A 305 8.10 -18.57 12.61
C VAL A 305 8.61 -17.32 11.90
N ALA A 306 8.21 -16.16 12.43
CA ALA A 306 8.67 -14.88 11.93
C ALA A 306 10.20 -14.76 12.01
N SER A 307 10.83 -14.41 10.90
CA SER A 307 12.27 -14.29 10.73
C SER A 307 12.56 -13.40 9.53
N TRP A 308 13.80 -12.94 9.36
CA TRP A 308 14.18 -12.18 8.18
C TRP A 308 13.99 -12.99 6.88
N GLN A 309 14.16 -14.33 6.93
CA GLN A 309 13.95 -15.20 5.78
C GLN A 309 12.47 -15.25 5.37
N THR A 310 11.58 -15.37 6.35
CA THR A 310 10.14 -15.35 6.08
C THR A 310 9.67 -13.97 5.64
N ALA A 311 10.21 -12.88 6.20
CA ALA A 311 9.94 -11.52 5.73
C ALA A 311 10.40 -11.32 4.28
N LEU A 312 11.62 -11.73 3.93
CA LEU A 312 12.13 -11.71 2.55
C LEU A 312 11.23 -12.55 1.62
N GLY A 313 10.82 -13.73 2.06
CA GLY A 313 9.91 -14.60 1.32
C GLY A 313 8.54 -13.96 1.06
N LEU A 314 7.98 -13.27 2.07
CA LEU A 314 6.71 -12.55 1.95
C LEU A 314 6.73 -11.47 0.87
N GLY A 315 7.85 -10.80 0.63
CA GLY A 315 7.97 -9.85 -0.47
C GLY A 315 7.87 -10.49 -1.85
N PHE A 316 8.40 -11.70 -2.04
CA PHE A 316 8.20 -12.46 -3.28
C PHE A 316 6.74 -12.95 -3.40
N VAL A 317 6.11 -13.31 -2.30
CA VAL A 317 4.68 -13.66 -2.27
C VAL A 317 3.84 -12.42 -2.61
N SER A 318 4.23 -11.24 -2.11
CA SER A 318 3.58 -9.96 -2.43
C SER A 318 3.68 -9.57 -3.91
N ALA A 319 4.66 -10.08 -4.65
CA ALA A 319 4.74 -9.89 -6.10
C ALA A 319 3.54 -10.49 -6.85
N VAL A 320 2.90 -11.51 -6.28
CA VAL A 320 1.77 -12.25 -6.89
C VAL A 320 0.45 -11.93 -6.19
N PHE A 321 0.50 -11.68 -4.88
CA PHE A 321 -0.67 -11.39 -4.06
C PHE A 321 -0.55 -9.97 -3.51
N ASP A 322 -1.68 -9.27 -3.42
CA ASP A 322 -1.74 -7.92 -2.86
C ASP A 322 -1.09 -7.85 -1.47
N ASN A 323 -0.35 -6.77 -1.20
CA ASN A 323 0.42 -6.57 0.02
C ASN A 323 -0.45 -6.46 1.29
N ILE A 324 -1.68 -5.98 1.17
CA ILE A 324 -2.58 -5.70 2.29
C ILE A 324 -2.97 -6.96 3.06
N PRO A 325 -3.50 -8.04 2.44
CA PRO A 325 -3.84 -9.26 3.16
C PRO A 325 -2.63 -9.96 3.76
N LEU A 326 -1.45 -9.84 3.15
CA LEU A 326 -0.21 -10.41 3.68
C LEU A 326 0.23 -9.65 4.95
N THR A 327 0.10 -8.32 4.95
CA THR A 327 0.36 -7.50 6.15
C THR A 327 -0.62 -7.83 7.27
N ALA A 328 -1.92 -7.96 6.98
CA ALA A 328 -2.92 -8.35 7.98
C ALA A 328 -2.60 -9.70 8.62
N LEU A 329 -2.15 -10.67 7.80
CA LEU A 329 -1.74 -11.98 8.27
C LEU A 329 -0.49 -11.91 9.18
N ALA A 330 0.51 -11.12 8.78
CA ALA A 330 1.74 -10.93 9.54
C ALA A 330 1.49 -10.17 10.86
N LEU A 331 0.63 -9.16 10.86
CA LEU A 331 0.22 -8.44 12.08
C LEU A 331 -0.44 -9.39 13.08
N LYS A 332 -1.33 -10.25 12.60
CA LYS A 332 -1.97 -11.24 13.44
C LYS A 332 -0.98 -12.29 13.98
N GLN A 333 0.03 -12.67 13.19
CA GLN A 333 1.07 -13.62 13.62
C GLN A 333 2.01 -12.99 14.66
N GLY A 334 2.40 -11.73 14.47
CA GLY A 334 3.39 -11.04 15.29
C GLY A 334 4.83 -11.53 15.09
N GLY A 335 5.76 -10.93 15.85
CA GLY A 335 7.16 -11.38 15.92
C GLY A 335 8.03 -10.99 14.73
N TYR A 336 7.55 -10.14 13.82
CA TYR A 336 8.35 -9.57 12.74
C TYR A 336 9.10 -8.31 13.19
N ASP A 337 10.17 -8.02 12.50
CA ASP A 337 10.71 -6.66 12.44
C ASP A 337 9.86 -5.86 11.44
N TRP A 338 9.12 -4.90 11.94
CA TRP A 338 8.09 -4.20 11.17
C TRP A 338 8.65 -3.30 10.08
N GLY A 339 9.85 -2.73 10.27
CA GLY A 339 10.55 -1.99 9.22
C GLY A 339 10.90 -2.88 8.02
N PHE A 340 11.43 -4.08 8.30
CA PHE A 340 11.72 -5.08 7.26
C PHE A 340 10.44 -5.58 6.57
N LEU A 341 9.40 -5.85 7.35
CA LEU A 341 8.14 -6.30 6.79
C LEU A 341 7.50 -5.22 5.90
N ALA A 342 7.49 -3.96 6.35
CA ALA A 342 6.96 -2.83 5.58
C ALA A 342 7.65 -2.70 4.22
N PHE A 343 8.99 -2.74 4.18
CA PHE A 343 9.72 -2.77 2.92
C PHE A 343 9.41 -4.02 2.11
N ALA A 344 9.46 -5.20 2.71
CA ALA A 344 9.32 -6.46 2.01
C ALA A 344 7.96 -6.56 1.30
N VAL A 345 6.86 -6.38 2.02
CA VAL A 345 5.53 -6.51 1.43
C VAL A 345 5.16 -5.32 0.56
N GLY A 346 5.53 -4.09 0.95
CA GLY A 346 5.24 -2.88 0.19
C GLY A 346 5.99 -2.87 -1.15
N PHE A 347 7.32 -2.91 -1.12
CA PHE A 347 8.13 -2.88 -2.34
C PHE A 347 8.01 -4.16 -3.16
N GLY A 348 7.86 -5.33 -2.51
CA GLY A 348 7.75 -6.63 -3.18
C GLY A 348 6.62 -6.69 -4.20
N GLY A 349 5.49 -6.06 -3.91
CA GLY A 349 4.37 -5.92 -4.83
C GLY A 349 4.67 -5.23 -6.17
N SER A 350 5.83 -4.57 -6.28
CA SER A 350 6.24 -3.89 -7.52
C SER A 350 6.82 -4.83 -8.59
N MET A 351 7.21 -6.05 -8.22
CA MET A 351 7.88 -6.98 -9.13
C MET A 351 6.99 -7.44 -10.28
N ILE A 352 5.66 -7.45 -10.08
CA ILE A 352 4.66 -7.78 -11.11
C ILE A 352 3.58 -6.68 -11.08
N TRP A 353 3.04 -6.30 -12.24
CA TRP A 353 2.11 -5.18 -12.36
C TRP A 353 0.84 -5.29 -11.49
N PHE A 354 0.38 -6.50 -11.18
CA PHE A 354 -0.82 -6.73 -10.35
C PHE A 354 -0.48 -7.10 -8.89
N GLY A 355 0.79 -7.14 -8.52
CA GLY A 355 1.22 -7.44 -7.14
C GLY A 355 0.91 -6.32 -6.14
N SER A 356 0.56 -5.13 -6.61
CA SER A 356 0.11 -4.02 -5.77
C SER A 356 -1.01 -3.24 -6.43
N SER A 357 -1.86 -2.63 -5.60
CA SER A 357 -2.96 -1.78 -6.06
C SER A 357 -2.45 -0.59 -6.90
N ALA A 358 -1.25 -0.06 -6.61
CA ALA A 358 -0.60 0.99 -7.40
C ALA A 358 -0.28 0.52 -8.83
N GLY A 359 0.20 -0.71 -9.00
CA GLY A 359 0.46 -1.29 -10.31
C GLY A 359 -0.81 -1.53 -11.11
N VAL A 360 -1.86 -2.04 -10.46
CA VAL A 360 -3.18 -2.22 -11.08
C VAL A 360 -3.75 -0.89 -11.55
N ALA A 361 -3.68 0.15 -10.73
CA ALA A 361 -4.17 1.48 -11.05
C ALA A 361 -3.40 2.08 -12.24
N LEU A 362 -2.06 2.03 -12.23
CA LEU A 362 -1.24 2.53 -13.33
C LEU A 362 -1.53 1.78 -14.65
N ALA A 363 -1.79 0.47 -14.58
CA ALA A 363 -2.14 -0.35 -15.74
C ALA A 363 -3.54 -0.02 -16.34
N THR A 364 -4.39 0.73 -15.66
CA THR A 364 -5.61 1.27 -16.27
C THR A 364 -5.31 2.44 -17.19
N MET A 365 -4.30 3.23 -16.86
CA MET A 365 -3.83 4.36 -17.67
C MET A 365 -2.94 3.90 -18.84
N TYR A 366 -2.20 2.81 -18.64
CA TYR A 366 -1.24 2.22 -19.57
C TYR A 366 -1.55 0.74 -19.80
N PRO A 367 -2.51 0.39 -20.70
CA PRO A 367 -2.90 -1.00 -20.91
C PRO A 367 -1.77 -1.94 -21.34
N GLU A 368 -0.72 -1.40 -21.99
CA GLU A 368 0.51 -2.12 -22.36
C GLU A 368 1.29 -2.63 -21.14
N ALA A 369 1.13 -2.02 -19.97
CA ALA A 369 1.75 -2.45 -18.73
C ALA A 369 1.21 -3.79 -18.22
N ARG A 370 0.07 -4.26 -18.70
CA ARG A 370 -0.57 -5.52 -18.25
C ARG A 370 0.13 -6.79 -18.72
N SER A 371 1.21 -6.69 -19.46
CA SER A 371 2.00 -7.85 -19.88
C SER A 371 3.00 -8.26 -18.81
N VAL A 372 2.74 -9.37 -18.10
CA VAL A 372 3.67 -9.93 -17.10
C VAL A 372 5.04 -10.21 -17.70
N GLY A 373 5.09 -10.80 -18.89
CA GLY A 373 6.36 -11.13 -19.55
C GLY A 373 7.20 -9.90 -19.88
N LEU A 374 6.58 -8.83 -20.41
CA LEU A 374 7.28 -7.58 -20.67
C LEU A 374 7.66 -6.84 -19.39
N TRP A 375 6.80 -6.86 -18.37
CA TRP A 375 7.07 -6.28 -17.07
C TRP A 375 8.31 -6.91 -16.43
N LEU A 376 8.38 -8.23 -16.37
CA LEU A 376 9.53 -8.96 -15.82
C LEU A 376 10.79 -8.76 -16.68
N ARG A 377 10.65 -8.80 -18.02
CA ARG A 377 11.79 -8.62 -18.94
C ARG A 377 12.44 -7.24 -18.83
N HIS A 378 11.64 -6.19 -18.72
CA HIS A 378 12.14 -4.80 -18.70
C HIS A 378 12.26 -4.22 -17.29
N GLY A 379 11.55 -4.78 -16.30
CA GLY A 379 11.57 -4.40 -14.89
C GLY A 379 12.37 -5.34 -13.98
N TRP A 380 13.19 -6.27 -14.52
CA TRP A 380 13.96 -7.24 -13.72
C TRP A 380 14.83 -6.58 -12.62
N HIS A 381 15.29 -5.36 -12.87
CA HIS A 381 16.06 -4.57 -11.91
C HIS A 381 15.29 -4.26 -10.62
N ILE A 382 13.95 -4.34 -10.62
CA ILE A 382 13.12 -4.16 -9.41
C ILE A 382 13.32 -5.34 -8.46
N ALA A 383 13.31 -6.58 -8.97
CA ALA A 383 13.57 -7.76 -8.14
C ALA A 383 15.00 -7.75 -7.57
N VAL A 384 15.98 -7.32 -8.35
CA VAL A 384 17.37 -7.13 -7.88
C VAL A 384 17.44 -6.04 -6.82
N ALA A 385 16.75 -4.91 -7.02
CA ALA A 385 16.66 -3.80 -6.08
C ALA A 385 16.01 -4.22 -4.75
N TYR A 386 14.97 -5.05 -4.82
CA TYR A 386 14.32 -5.64 -3.65
C TYR A 386 15.33 -6.43 -2.79
N VAL A 387 16.01 -7.39 -3.41
CA VAL A 387 16.96 -8.27 -2.70
C VAL A 387 18.10 -7.45 -2.12
N ILE A 388 18.74 -6.58 -2.92
CA ILE A 388 19.87 -5.77 -2.45
C ILE A 388 19.43 -4.80 -1.36
N GLY A 389 18.29 -4.09 -1.53
CA GLY A 389 17.76 -3.18 -0.52
C GLY A 389 17.51 -3.89 0.80
N PHE A 390 16.88 -5.07 0.76
CA PHE A 390 16.62 -5.88 1.95
C PHE A 390 17.91 -6.27 2.68
N PHE A 391 18.92 -6.77 1.96
CA PHE A 391 20.20 -7.17 2.57
C PHE A 391 21.05 -5.98 3.01
N VAL A 392 20.98 -4.82 2.35
CA VAL A 392 21.63 -3.60 2.84
C VAL A 392 20.99 -3.16 4.14
N MET A 393 19.66 -3.17 4.24
CA MET A 393 18.96 -2.87 5.50
C MET A 393 19.36 -3.87 6.60
N LEU A 394 19.44 -5.17 6.27
CA LEU A 394 19.87 -6.20 7.21
C LEU A 394 21.30 -5.98 7.71
N ALA A 395 22.20 -5.53 6.83
CA ALA A 395 23.60 -5.26 7.19
C ALA A 395 23.76 -3.97 8.03
N VAL A 396 22.92 -2.94 7.77
CA VAL A 396 23.02 -1.62 8.42
C VAL A 396 22.27 -1.57 9.73
N ILE A 397 21.04 -2.10 9.76
CA ILE A 397 20.14 -2.01 10.93
C ILE A 397 20.19 -3.30 11.75
N GLY A 398 20.32 -4.46 11.09
CA GLY A 398 20.15 -5.77 11.71
C GLY A 398 18.69 -6.13 11.94
N TRP A 399 18.39 -7.43 12.07
CA TRP A 399 17.04 -7.92 12.35
C TRP A 399 16.71 -7.77 13.83
N ARG A 400 15.68 -6.99 14.14
CA ARG A 400 15.24 -6.68 15.52
C ARG A 400 13.73 -6.89 15.62
N PRO A 401 13.27 -8.14 15.80
CA PRO A 401 11.85 -8.43 15.88
C PRO A 401 11.24 -7.78 17.14
N ASP A 402 10.11 -7.11 16.96
CA ASP A 402 9.33 -6.61 18.07
C ASP A 402 8.58 -7.76 18.76
N ALA A 403 8.26 -7.57 20.06
CA ALA A 403 7.37 -8.48 20.77
C ALA A 403 6.03 -8.58 20.02
N PRO A 404 5.32 -9.72 20.11
CA PRO A 404 3.97 -9.84 19.58
C PRO A 404 3.08 -8.72 20.11
N LEU A 405 2.31 -8.11 19.21
CA LEU A 405 1.36 -7.04 19.54
C LEU A 405 0.21 -7.56 20.43
#